data_8d5964afe400297a992560f60207c109
#
_entry.id   8d5964afe400297a992560f60207c109
#
_cell.length_a   1.000
_cell.length_b   1.000
_cell.length_c   1.000
_cell.angle_alpha   90.00
_cell.angle_beta   90.00
_cell.angle_gamma   90.00
#
_symmetry.space_group_name_H-M   'P 1'
#
loop_
_entity.id
_entity.type
_entity.pdbx_description
1 polymer ?
#
loop_
_entity_poly.entity_id
_entity_poly.type
_entity_poly.pdbx_seq_one_letter_code
_entity_poly.pdbx_strand_id
1 'polypeptide(L)'
;MTPRPVSSVARLVEDNAQDFLRAVKAQLLTLAPQARGHFPTPDDHTHISIAEMLSALLDGTGEEGKVDDKTLEFFKETALDARRFGLTPEILASLGEAVRSELLSLCADLPFENVLFAERAISATTSASIEAVREADESNIPASFSAEVVEVEKRSRRFTVVRLQAEQELPYLPGQFVAATANFLPNTWRYLCPSIPSNEWGQVEFHIQSDADDITGLLATTRPGDKWELGPGRGDFGQGKINSGNDLLFVAHGTGLAPLRAYMFDLMNQAAPPRLHFFVGADYPGELYELTGMWNFAAASPWLSVVPVSTNDHDEWWVQATEASQPPRGLHLHQTGSMAKIVTQAGAWADREVLIAGPESWAREVRRAMIRRGTPAGQIEVLGF
;
A
#
# COMPACT_ATOMS: atom_id res chain seq x y z
N MET A 1 -5.75 35.95 8.30
CA MET A 1 -6.46 34.71 8.59
C MET A 1 -6.46 34.54 10.11
N THR A 2 -7.60 34.52 10.73
CA THR A 2 -7.72 34.21 12.17
C THR A 2 -7.25 32.75 12.35
N PRO A 3 -6.33 32.46 13.28
CA PRO A 3 -5.92 31.09 13.53
C PRO A 3 -7.15 30.26 13.93
N ARG A 4 -7.30 29.05 13.38
CA ARG A 4 -8.38 28.16 13.76
C ARG A 4 -8.31 27.89 15.27
N PRO A 5 -9.43 27.81 16.00
CA PRO A 5 -9.42 27.60 17.45
C PRO A 5 -8.59 26.39 17.88
N VAL A 6 -8.60 25.33 17.07
CA VAL A 6 -7.88 24.06 17.33
C VAL A 6 -6.36 24.15 17.05
N SER A 7 -5.89 25.20 16.35
CA SER A 7 -4.46 25.32 15.99
C SER A 7 -3.53 25.49 17.20
N SER A 8 -4.01 26.04 18.30
CA SER A 8 -3.24 26.15 19.54
C SER A 8 -3.08 24.81 20.24
N VAL A 9 -4.13 23.97 20.18
CA VAL A 9 -4.11 22.59 20.69
C VAL A 9 -3.15 21.75 19.85
N ALA A 10 -3.22 21.84 18.51
CA ALA A 10 -2.33 21.15 17.60
C ALA A 10 -0.86 21.43 17.92
N ARG A 11 -0.50 22.69 18.00
CA ARG A 11 0.89 23.11 18.31
C ARG A 11 1.36 22.55 19.66
N LEU A 12 0.50 22.63 20.69
CA LEU A 12 0.87 22.15 22.03
C LEU A 12 1.07 20.63 22.04
N VAL A 13 0.27 19.88 21.31
CA VAL A 13 0.43 18.42 21.13
C VAL A 13 1.71 18.12 20.35
N GLU A 14 2.01 18.85 19.27
CA GLU A 14 3.25 18.69 18.49
C GLU A 14 4.49 18.97 19.33
N ASP A 15 4.50 20.09 20.09
CA ASP A 15 5.62 20.47 20.95
C ASP A 15 5.90 19.45 22.07
N ASN A 16 4.90 18.66 22.46
CA ASN A 16 4.98 17.66 23.53
C ASN A 16 4.72 16.22 23.07
N ALA A 17 4.80 15.95 21.76
CA ALA A 17 4.29 14.72 21.14
C ALA A 17 4.76 13.41 21.82
N GLN A 18 6.04 13.29 22.14
CA GLN A 18 6.58 12.05 22.76
C GLN A 18 6.03 11.79 24.17
N ASP A 19 5.95 12.84 25.00
CA ASP A 19 5.45 12.72 26.37
C ASP A 19 3.93 12.49 26.34
N PHE A 20 3.21 13.17 25.50
CA PHE A 20 1.78 12.97 25.29
C PHE A 20 1.45 11.54 24.85
N LEU A 21 2.14 11.02 23.83
CA LEU A 21 1.92 9.65 23.35
C LEU A 21 2.25 8.61 24.43
N ARG A 22 3.29 8.85 25.22
CA ARG A 22 3.65 7.98 26.35
C ARG A 22 2.56 7.98 27.42
N ALA A 23 2.01 9.13 27.76
CA ALA A 23 0.93 9.29 28.73
C ALA A 23 -0.36 8.62 28.23
N VAL A 24 -0.77 8.87 26.98
CA VAL A 24 -1.92 8.20 26.33
C VAL A 24 -1.77 6.68 26.39
N LYS A 25 -0.60 6.14 26.03
CA LYS A 25 -0.34 4.70 26.12
C LYS A 25 -0.46 4.16 27.53
N ALA A 26 0.10 4.86 28.52
CA ALA A 26 0.02 4.46 29.92
C ALA A 26 -1.45 4.47 30.43
N GLN A 27 -2.20 5.52 30.09
CA GLN A 27 -3.60 5.65 30.46
C GLN A 27 -4.46 4.57 29.77
N LEU A 28 -4.25 4.31 28.48
CA LEU A 28 -4.93 3.23 27.77
C LEU A 28 -4.70 1.88 28.45
N LEU A 29 -3.47 1.55 28.83
CA LEU A 29 -3.15 0.29 29.51
C LEU A 29 -3.72 0.22 30.93
N THR A 30 -4.07 1.36 31.52
CA THR A 30 -4.80 1.41 32.80
C THR A 30 -6.29 1.13 32.59
N LEU A 31 -6.89 1.72 31.55
CA LEU A 31 -8.31 1.56 31.21
C LEU A 31 -8.61 0.20 30.55
N ALA A 32 -7.69 -0.29 29.73
CA ALA A 32 -7.82 -1.54 28.98
C ALA A 32 -6.50 -2.34 29.03
N PRO A 33 -6.20 -3.06 30.13
CA PRO A 33 -4.95 -3.82 30.27
C PRO A 33 -4.74 -4.88 29.17
N GLN A 34 -5.83 -5.42 28.62
CA GLN A 34 -5.81 -6.39 27.52
C GLN A 34 -5.21 -5.80 26.22
N ALA A 35 -5.24 -4.48 26.05
CA ALA A 35 -4.67 -3.81 24.88
C ALA A 35 -3.14 -4.02 24.73
N ARG A 36 -2.46 -4.45 25.80
CA ARG A 36 -0.99 -4.65 25.79
C ARG A 36 -0.51 -5.59 24.69
N GLY A 37 -1.28 -6.62 24.36
CA GLY A 37 -0.95 -7.62 23.34
C GLY A 37 -1.27 -7.19 21.90
N HIS A 38 -1.92 -6.05 21.73
CA HIS A 38 -2.45 -5.60 20.43
C HIS A 38 -1.65 -4.47 19.79
N PHE A 39 -0.57 -4.03 20.42
CA PHE A 39 0.29 -3.02 19.80
C PHE A 39 1.17 -3.65 18.71
N PRO A 40 1.28 -3.01 17.53
CA PRO A 40 2.23 -3.41 16.51
C PRO A 40 3.66 -3.34 17.05
N THR A 41 4.56 -4.12 16.44
CA THR A 41 5.99 -4.04 16.75
C THR A 41 6.57 -2.71 16.25
N PRO A 42 7.72 -2.24 16.78
CA PRO A 42 8.38 -1.04 16.27
C PRO A 42 8.76 -1.12 14.78
N ASP A 43 8.92 -2.33 14.28
CA ASP A 43 9.28 -2.60 12.88
C ASP A 43 8.05 -2.73 11.96
N ASP A 44 6.84 -2.64 12.50
CA ASP A 44 5.62 -2.58 11.69
C ASP A 44 5.43 -1.17 11.14
N HIS A 45 5.41 -1.03 9.83
CA HIS A 45 5.19 0.23 9.13
C HIS A 45 3.80 0.33 8.48
N THR A 46 2.89 -0.59 8.81
CA THR A 46 1.54 -0.62 8.23
C THR A 46 0.47 0.02 9.13
N HIS A 47 0.81 0.38 10.36
CA HIS A 47 -0.11 1.07 11.26
C HIS A 47 0.05 2.59 11.17
N ILE A 48 -1.05 3.29 11.34
CA ILE A 48 -1.04 4.76 11.49
C ILE A 48 -0.82 5.09 12.96
N SER A 49 0.18 5.89 13.25
CA SER A 49 0.49 6.27 14.61
C SER A 49 -0.57 7.20 15.22
N ILE A 50 -0.72 7.21 16.54
CA ILE A 50 -1.62 8.13 17.25
C ILE A 50 -1.26 9.60 16.91
N ALA A 51 0.01 9.91 16.68
CA ALA A 51 0.44 11.26 16.29
C ALA A 51 -0.10 11.67 14.92
N GLU A 52 -0.01 10.77 13.92
CA GLU A 52 -0.56 11.01 12.59
C GLU A 52 -2.08 11.11 12.62
N MET A 53 -2.75 10.29 13.42
CA MET A 53 -4.20 10.37 13.62
C MET A 53 -4.60 11.71 14.24
N LEU A 54 -3.89 12.19 15.26
CA LEU A 54 -4.15 13.48 15.87
C LEU A 54 -3.89 14.64 14.90
N SER A 55 -2.83 14.60 14.12
CA SER A 55 -2.57 15.60 13.09
C SER A 55 -3.71 15.66 12.07
N ALA A 56 -4.14 14.50 11.54
CA ALA A 56 -5.27 14.42 10.63
C ALA A 56 -6.58 14.95 11.25
N LEU A 57 -6.84 14.63 12.52
CA LEU A 57 -7.99 15.13 13.25
C LEU A 57 -7.99 16.66 13.34
N LEU A 58 -6.87 17.24 13.75
CA LEU A 58 -6.76 18.67 13.97
C LEU A 58 -6.83 19.45 12.64
N ASP A 59 -6.25 18.89 11.56
CA ASP A 59 -6.33 19.46 10.21
C ASP A 59 -7.75 19.42 9.64
N GLY A 60 -8.49 18.33 9.88
CA GLY A 60 -9.86 18.13 9.43
C GLY A 60 -10.93 18.73 10.35
N THR A 61 -10.53 19.38 11.46
CA THR A 61 -11.47 20.03 12.38
C THR A 61 -11.69 21.48 12.01
N GLY A 62 -12.92 21.82 11.67
CA GLY A 62 -13.35 23.17 11.33
C GLY A 62 -13.73 24.01 12.56
N GLU A 63 -14.47 25.10 12.28
CA GLU A 63 -15.06 25.95 13.32
C GLU A 63 -16.02 25.14 14.20
N GLU A 64 -16.12 25.48 15.47
CA GLU A 64 -16.97 24.82 16.48
C GLU A 64 -16.65 23.34 16.75
N GLY A 65 -15.48 22.85 16.33
CA GLY A 65 -15.07 21.46 16.54
C GLY A 65 -15.79 20.44 15.63
N LYS A 66 -16.38 20.89 14.52
CA LYS A 66 -16.99 20.00 13.53
C LYS A 66 -15.90 19.35 12.67
N VAL A 67 -15.87 18.03 12.66
CA VAL A 67 -14.96 17.22 11.81
C VAL A 67 -15.58 17.11 10.42
N ASP A 68 -14.78 17.24 9.37
CA ASP A 68 -15.23 17.05 8.00
C ASP A 68 -15.46 15.56 7.67
N ASP A 69 -16.27 15.29 6.65
CA ASP A 69 -16.69 13.92 6.28
C ASP A 69 -15.49 13.08 5.82
N LYS A 70 -14.49 13.68 5.17
CA LYS A 70 -13.27 12.99 4.72
C LYS A 70 -12.44 12.52 5.91
N THR A 71 -12.30 13.35 6.93
CA THR A 71 -11.59 12.99 8.16
C THR A 71 -12.36 11.92 8.94
N LEU A 72 -13.69 12.00 9.03
CA LEU A 72 -14.49 10.94 9.65
C LEU A 72 -14.31 9.59 8.92
N GLU A 73 -14.31 9.60 7.59
CA GLU A 73 -14.11 8.38 6.81
C GLU A 73 -12.70 7.80 7.01
N PHE A 74 -11.67 8.65 7.03
CA PHE A 74 -10.30 8.24 7.36
C PHE A 74 -10.21 7.53 8.72
N PHE A 75 -10.90 8.03 9.75
CA PHE A 75 -10.91 7.40 11.08
C PHE A 75 -11.66 6.07 11.08
N LYS A 76 -12.77 5.95 10.36
CA LYS A 76 -13.48 4.68 10.20
C LYS A 76 -12.62 3.63 9.50
N GLU A 77 -12.02 3.98 8.36
CA GLU A 77 -11.13 3.08 7.62
C GLU A 77 -9.93 2.63 8.46
N THR A 78 -9.32 3.57 9.21
CA THR A 78 -8.20 3.26 10.11
C THR A 78 -8.62 2.31 11.23
N ALA A 79 -9.81 2.49 11.82
CA ALA A 79 -10.33 1.61 12.85
C ALA A 79 -10.66 0.22 12.30
N LEU A 80 -11.24 0.14 11.10
CA LEU A 80 -11.49 -1.13 10.41
C LEU A 80 -10.19 -1.88 10.13
N ASP A 81 -9.14 -1.18 9.70
CA ASP A 81 -7.84 -1.79 9.48
C ASP A 81 -7.17 -2.25 10.80
N ALA A 82 -7.36 -1.48 11.87
CA ALA A 82 -6.80 -1.79 13.18
C ALA A 82 -7.40 -3.03 13.86
N ARG A 83 -8.55 -3.55 13.37
CA ARG A 83 -9.14 -4.81 13.84
C ARG A 83 -8.17 -5.99 13.69
N ARG A 84 -7.31 -6.00 12.66
CA ARG A 84 -6.29 -7.04 12.47
C ARG A 84 -5.24 -7.10 13.59
N PHE A 85 -5.09 -6.04 14.37
CA PHE A 85 -4.27 -6.02 15.59
C PHE A 85 -5.09 -6.40 16.85
N GLY A 86 -6.38 -6.77 16.70
CA GLY A 86 -7.27 -7.12 17.77
C GLY A 86 -7.91 -5.93 18.50
N LEU A 87 -7.95 -4.74 17.86
CA LEU A 87 -8.67 -3.59 18.41
C LEU A 87 -10.17 -3.81 18.32
N THR A 88 -10.81 -3.94 19.50
CA THR A 88 -12.26 -4.08 19.67
C THR A 88 -12.93 -2.71 19.90
N PRO A 89 -14.27 -2.58 19.78
CA PRO A 89 -15.01 -1.38 20.16
C PRO A 89 -14.69 -0.87 21.56
N GLU A 90 -14.47 -1.77 22.54
CA GLU A 90 -14.15 -1.43 23.95
C GLU A 90 -12.74 -0.85 24.07
N ILE A 91 -11.76 -1.39 23.33
CA ILE A 91 -10.39 -0.86 23.32
C ILE A 91 -10.37 0.50 22.61
N LEU A 92 -11.12 0.68 21.53
CA LEU A 92 -11.24 1.98 20.85
C LEU A 92 -11.90 3.03 21.75
N ALA A 93 -12.94 2.68 22.50
CA ALA A 93 -13.53 3.57 23.50
C ALA A 93 -12.53 3.98 24.58
N SER A 94 -11.74 3.02 25.08
CA SER A 94 -10.69 3.29 26.06
C SER A 94 -9.55 4.15 25.50
N LEU A 95 -9.20 3.98 24.22
CA LEU A 95 -8.22 4.82 23.52
C LEU A 95 -8.73 6.25 23.39
N GLY A 96 -9.98 6.44 22.96
CA GLY A 96 -10.59 7.78 22.86
C GLY A 96 -10.62 8.50 24.21
N GLU A 97 -10.97 7.78 25.29
CA GLU A 97 -10.96 8.33 26.65
C GLU A 97 -9.53 8.66 27.14
N ALA A 98 -8.54 7.82 26.84
CA ALA A 98 -7.14 8.10 27.17
C ALA A 98 -6.63 9.36 26.44
N VAL A 99 -6.89 9.48 25.15
CA VAL A 99 -6.53 10.69 24.34
C VAL A 99 -7.22 11.91 24.91
N ARG A 100 -8.52 11.84 25.20
CA ARG A 100 -9.31 12.94 25.76
C ARG A 100 -8.77 13.40 27.11
N SER A 101 -8.51 12.49 28.02
CA SER A 101 -7.99 12.77 29.36
C SER A 101 -6.63 13.46 29.33
N GLU A 102 -5.71 12.93 28.55
CA GLU A 102 -4.36 13.48 28.43
C GLU A 102 -4.35 14.83 27.68
N LEU A 103 -5.23 15.01 26.69
CA LEU A 103 -5.41 16.29 26.03
C LEU A 103 -5.91 17.38 26.99
N LEU A 104 -6.91 17.08 27.83
CA LEU A 104 -7.42 18.00 28.85
C LEU A 104 -6.33 18.40 29.84
N SER A 105 -5.49 17.43 30.24
CA SER A 105 -4.35 17.69 31.12
C SER A 105 -3.30 18.60 30.48
N LEU A 106 -2.92 18.29 29.22
CA LEU A 106 -1.92 19.06 28.47
C LEU A 106 -2.38 20.49 28.17
N CYS A 107 -3.68 20.66 27.88
CA CYS A 107 -4.27 21.94 27.44
C CYS A 107 -4.92 22.74 28.57
N ALA A 108 -4.62 22.47 29.84
CA ALA A 108 -5.27 23.12 30.99
C ALA A 108 -5.17 24.64 30.99
N ASP A 109 -4.11 25.20 30.41
CA ASP A 109 -3.86 26.65 30.34
C ASP A 109 -4.41 27.33 29.08
N LEU A 110 -5.01 26.56 28.16
CA LEU A 110 -5.61 27.07 26.91
C LEU A 110 -7.03 27.61 27.14
N PRO A 111 -7.55 28.51 26.26
CA PRO A 111 -8.94 28.94 26.29
C PRO A 111 -9.89 27.72 26.23
N PHE A 112 -10.89 27.75 27.10
CA PHE A 112 -11.86 26.64 27.24
C PHE A 112 -12.53 26.24 25.91
N GLU A 113 -12.84 27.20 25.04
CA GLU A 113 -13.46 26.92 23.75
C GLU A 113 -12.58 26.08 22.84
N ASN A 114 -11.25 26.34 22.81
CA ASN A 114 -10.31 25.58 21.97
C ASN A 114 -10.24 24.11 22.42
N VAL A 115 -10.21 23.90 23.73
CA VAL A 115 -10.18 22.56 24.32
C VAL A 115 -11.51 21.82 24.09
N LEU A 116 -12.62 22.53 24.24
CA LEU A 116 -13.97 21.96 23.98
C LEU A 116 -14.13 21.53 22.52
N PHE A 117 -13.60 22.28 21.55
CA PHE A 117 -13.69 21.91 20.14
C PHE A 117 -12.83 20.69 19.81
N ALA A 118 -11.61 20.58 20.38
CA ALA A 118 -10.79 19.39 20.24
C ALA A 118 -11.44 18.15 20.89
N GLU A 119 -12.04 18.30 22.06
CA GLU A 119 -12.77 17.24 22.75
C GLU A 119 -13.97 16.74 21.93
N ARG A 120 -14.75 17.63 21.32
CA ARG A 120 -15.84 17.28 20.42
C ARG A 120 -15.35 16.50 19.20
N ALA A 121 -14.26 16.93 18.60
CA ALA A 121 -13.66 16.25 17.45
C ALA A 121 -13.18 14.84 17.82
N ILE A 122 -12.49 14.66 18.94
CA ILE A 122 -12.07 13.32 19.44
C ILE A 122 -13.30 12.45 19.69
N SER A 123 -14.34 12.97 20.33
CA SER A 123 -15.56 12.23 20.60
C SER A 123 -16.27 11.78 19.32
N ALA A 124 -16.36 12.67 18.32
CA ALA A 124 -17.00 12.38 17.05
C ALA A 124 -16.26 11.27 16.27
N THR A 125 -14.93 11.37 16.16
CA THR A 125 -14.12 10.37 15.45
C THR A 125 -14.07 9.04 16.20
N THR A 126 -13.97 9.05 17.52
CA THR A 126 -14.04 7.82 18.35
C THR A 126 -15.39 7.11 18.17
N SER A 127 -16.50 7.84 18.21
CA SER A 127 -17.84 7.27 18.02
C SER A 127 -17.99 6.67 16.61
N ALA A 128 -17.56 7.40 15.57
CA ALA A 128 -17.61 6.92 14.20
C ALA A 128 -16.76 5.66 13.98
N SER A 129 -15.58 5.60 14.59
CA SER A 129 -14.68 4.43 14.57
C SER A 129 -15.32 3.21 15.23
N ILE A 130 -15.91 3.39 16.41
CA ILE A 130 -16.59 2.31 17.16
C ILE A 130 -17.78 1.77 16.37
N GLU A 131 -18.59 2.66 15.78
CA GLU A 131 -19.76 2.27 14.99
C GLU A 131 -19.36 1.47 13.76
N ALA A 132 -18.34 1.93 13.01
CA ALA A 132 -17.82 1.21 11.84
C ALA A 132 -17.31 -0.20 12.20
N VAL A 133 -16.60 -0.36 13.31
CA VAL A 133 -16.10 -1.66 13.77
C VAL A 133 -17.26 -2.57 14.18
N ARG A 134 -18.26 -2.06 14.91
CA ARG A 134 -19.44 -2.84 15.30
C ARG A 134 -20.23 -3.31 14.08
N GLU A 135 -20.48 -2.42 13.12
CA GLU A 135 -21.19 -2.76 11.88
C GLU A 135 -20.46 -3.87 11.10
N ALA A 136 -19.12 -3.80 11.04
CA ALA A 136 -18.31 -4.83 10.41
C ALA A 136 -18.37 -6.18 11.17
N ASP A 137 -18.36 -6.15 12.51
CA ASP A 137 -18.47 -7.35 13.34
C ASP A 137 -19.86 -7.99 13.22
N GLU A 138 -20.94 -7.18 13.26
CA GLU A 138 -22.32 -7.63 13.06
C GLU A 138 -22.57 -8.20 11.66
N SER A 139 -21.88 -7.65 10.65
CA SER A 139 -21.92 -8.12 9.27
C SER A 139 -21.01 -9.32 9.01
N ASN A 140 -20.32 -9.83 10.04
CA ASN A 140 -19.34 -10.92 9.93
C ASN A 140 -18.20 -10.65 8.91
N ILE A 141 -17.83 -9.38 8.71
CA ILE A 141 -16.70 -9.02 7.87
C ILE A 141 -15.43 -9.36 8.64
N PRO A 142 -14.55 -10.26 8.15
CA PRO A 142 -13.35 -10.64 8.88
C PRO A 142 -12.36 -9.47 9.00
N ALA A 143 -11.62 -9.40 10.10
CA ALA A 143 -10.56 -8.42 10.31
C ALA A 143 -9.32 -8.72 9.44
N SER A 144 -9.07 -10.00 9.20
CA SER A 144 -8.05 -10.54 8.30
C SER A 144 -8.54 -11.85 7.68
N PHE A 145 -7.85 -12.27 6.62
CA PHE A 145 -8.15 -13.47 5.84
C PHE A 145 -6.99 -14.45 6.01
N SER A 146 -7.26 -15.63 6.52
CA SER A 146 -6.25 -16.68 6.63
C SER A 146 -5.95 -17.28 5.24
N ALA A 147 -4.68 -17.47 4.94
CA ALA A 147 -4.21 -18.05 3.68
C ALA A 147 -3.03 -18.99 3.93
N GLU A 148 -2.98 -20.08 3.18
CA GLU A 148 -1.87 -21.03 3.20
C GLU A 148 -0.95 -20.82 2.01
N VAL A 149 0.35 -20.83 2.25
CA VAL A 149 1.36 -20.82 1.19
C VAL A 149 1.31 -22.14 0.45
N VAL A 150 0.99 -22.10 -0.85
CA VAL A 150 0.92 -23.31 -1.70
C VAL A 150 2.18 -23.48 -2.55
N GLU A 151 2.84 -22.38 -2.91
CA GLU A 151 4.04 -22.41 -3.72
C GLU A 151 4.94 -21.23 -3.42
N VAL A 152 6.25 -21.47 -3.44
CA VAL A 152 7.30 -20.45 -3.32
C VAL A 152 8.31 -20.67 -4.44
N GLU A 153 8.47 -19.66 -5.30
CA GLU A 153 9.35 -19.74 -6.44
C GLU A 153 10.44 -18.65 -6.37
N LYS A 154 11.68 -19.06 -6.22
CA LYS A 154 12.84 -18.17 -6.35
C LYS A 154 13.07 -17.82 -7.81
N ARG A 155 12.91 -16.56 -8.17
CA ARG A 155 13.12 -16.03 -9.52
C ARG A 155 14.52 -15.46 -9.74
N SER A 156 15.14 -14.98 -8.69
CA SER A 156 16.56 -14.59 -8.61
C SER A 156 16.98 -14.55 -7.15
N ARG A 157 18.19 -14.10 -6.85
CA ARG A 157 18.62 -13.95 -5.45
C ARG A 157 17.70 -13.00 -4.66
N ARG A 158 17.27 -11.90 -5.27
CA ARG A 158 16.45 -10.87 -4.60
C ARG A 158 14.94 -11.08 -4.79
N PHE A 159 14.49 -11.75 -5.84
CA PHE A 159 13.08 -11.84 -6.17
C PHE A 159 12.50 -13.23 -5.90
N THR A 160 11.37 -13.24 -5.21
CA THR A 160 10.60 -14.46 -4.87
C THR A 160 9.13 -14.22 -5.20
N VAL A 161 8.51 -15.19 -5.87
CA VAL A 161 7.06 -15.25 -6.06
C VAL A 161 6.48 -16.19 -5.01
N VAL A 162 5.49 -15.72 -4.26
CA VAL A 162 4.78 -16.50 -3.24
C VAL A 162 3.33 -16.61 -3.66
N ARG A 163 2.82 -17.85 -3.79
CA ARG A 163 1.41 -18.14 -4.08
C ARG A 163 0.72 -18.67 -2.84
N LEU A 164 -0.44 -18.10 -2.59
CA LEU A 164 -1.26 -18.39 -1.42
C LEU A 164 -2.64 -18.85 -1.84
N GLN A 165 -3.22 -19.72 -1.03
CA GLN A 165 -4.60 -20.13 -1.09
C GLN A 165 -5.33 -19.62 0.15
N ALA A 166 -6.15 -18.59 0.00
CA ALA A 166 -7.02 -18.11 1.07
C ALA A 166 -8.21 -19.07 1.25
N GLU A 167 -8.76 -19.12 2.47
CA GLU A 167 -9.93 -19.95 2.80
C GLU A 167 -11.21 -19.46 2.12
N GLN A 168 -11.22 -18.20 1.70
CA GLN A 168 -12.32 -17.55 0.97
C GLN A 168 -11.75 -16.48 0.03
N GLU A 169 -12.58 -15.94 -0.85
CA GLU A 169 -12.20 -14.84 -1.70
C GLU A 169 -11.68 -13.65 -0.85
N LEU A 170 -10.49 -13.16 -1.18
CA LEU A 170 -9.94 -11.94 -0.61
C LEU A 170 -10.40 -10.74 -1.47
N PRO A 171 -11.25 -9.85 -0.94
CA PRO A 171 -11.77 -8.74 -1.72
C PRO A 171 -10.71 -7.64 -1.89
N TYR A 172 -10.16 -7.53 -3.09
CA TYR A 172 -9.32 -6.41 -3.52
C TYR A 172 -9.48 -6.15 -5.01
N LEU A 173 -9.18 -4.91 -5.42
CA LEU A 173 -9.10 -4.53 -6.82
C LEU A 173 -7.64 -4.50 -7.28
N PRO A 174 -7.35 -4.73 -8.57
CA PRO A 174 -6.01 -4.52 -9.12
C PRO A 174 -5.47 -3.14 -8.72
N GLY A 175 -4.18 -3.05 -8.43
CA GLY A 175 -3.54 -1.82 -7.97
C GLY A 175 -3.65 -1.56 -6.46
N GLN A 176 -4.55 -2.21 -5.75
CA GLN A 176 -4.61 -2.14 -4.29
C GLN A 176 -3.47 -2.93 -3.65
N PHE A 177 -3.12 -2.53 -2.44
CA PHE A 177 -2.24 -3.28 -1.56
C PHE A 177 -3.04 -3.91 -0.42
N VAL A 178 -2.51 -4.96 0.17
CA VAL A 178 -3.02 -5.62 1.37
C VAL A 178 -1.94 -5.67 2.43
N ALA A 179 -2.31 -5.55 3.70
CA ALA A 179 -1.40 -5.85 4.79
C ALA A 179 -1.24 -7.37 4.88
N ALA A 180 -0.01 -7.85 4.98
CA ALA A 180 0.32 -9.27 5.07
C ALA A 180 1.26 -9.54 6.24
N THR A 181 1.02 -10.63 6.97
CA THR A 181 1.92 -11.18 7.99
C THR A 181 1.95 -12.69 7.89
N ALA A 182 2.94 -13.32 8.52
CA ALA A 182 3.06 -14.77 8.57
C ALA A 182 3.12 -15.24 10.02
N ASN A 183 2.80 -16.52 10.27
CA ASN A 183 2.80 -17.12 11.60
C ASN A 183 4.15 -17.01 12.35
N PHE A 184 5.24 -16.83 11.63
CA PHE A 184 6.59 -16.59 12.18
C PHE A 184 6.96 -15.12 12.34
N LEU A 185 6.05 -14.16 12.02
CA LEU A 185 6.21 -12.70 12.16
C LEU A 185 5.06 -12.11 12.98
N PRO A 186 4.86 -12.50 14.23
CA PRO A 186 3.71 -12.07 15.01
C PRO A 186 3.70 -10.56 15.20
N ASN A 187 2.51 -9.94 15.00
CA ASN A 187 2.26 -8.49 15.13
C ASN A 187 3.17 -7.61 14.25
N THR A 188 3.70 -8.16 13.16
CA THR A 188 4.50 -7.42 12.19
C THR A 188 3.93 -7.61 10.80
N TRP A 189 3.36 -6.56 10.24
CA TRP A 189 2.71 -6.56 8.94
C TRP A 189 3.53 -5.80 7.91
N ARG A 190 3.34 -6.15 6.64
CA ARG A 190 3.89 -5.42 5.50
C ARG A 190 2.81 -5.22 4.45
N TYR A 191 2.83 -4.08 3.79
CA TYR A 191 1.98 -3.87 2.62
C TYR A 191 2.59 -4.53 1.41
N LEU A 192 1.79 -5.37 0.76
CA LEU A 192 2.15 -6.05 -0.49
C LEU A 192 1.04 -5.83 -1.52
N CYS A 193 1.42 -5.62 -2.78
CA CYS A 193 0.47 -5.57 -3.87
C CYS A 193 0.30 -6.98 -4.46
N PRO A 194 -0.94 -7.51 -4.53
CA PRO A 194 -1.21 -8.72 -5.28
C PRO A 194 -0.85 -8.54 -6.76
N SER A 195 -0.32 -9.60 -7.38
CA SER A 195 0.12 -9.60 -8.78
C SER A 195 -0.90 -10.21 -9.74
N ILE A 196 -2.02 -10.72 -9.21
CA ILE A 196 -3.17 -11.24 -9.94
C ILE A 196 -4.45 -10.57 -9.43
N PRO A 197 -5.54 -10.50 -10.21
CA PRO A 197 -6.83 -10.06 -9.70
C PRO A 197 -7.40 -10.98 -8.62
N SER A 198 -8.26 -10.44 -7.74
CA SER A 198 -9.07 -11.25 -6.83
C SER A 198 -9.91 -12.25 -7.62
N ASN A 199 -10.12 -13.44 -7.07
CA ASN A 199 -10.90 -14.49 -7.70
C ASN A 199 -11.64 -15.34 -6.65
N GLU A 200 -12.73 -15.97 -7.10
CA GLU A 200 -13.60 -16.81 -6.26
C GLU A 200 -12.92 -18.02 -5.63
N TRP A 201 -11.76 -18.43 -6.17
CA TRP A 201 -10.97 -19.53 -5.63
C TRP A 201 -10.05 -19.13 -4.48
N GLY A 202 -9.96 -17.83 -4.14
CA GLY A 202 -9.11 -17.32 -3.06
C GLY A 202 -7.61 -17.40 -3.36
N GLN A 203 -7.23 -17.47 -4.63
CA GLN A 203 -5.82 -17.48 -5.02
C GLN A 203 -5.24 -16.06 -4.92
N VAL A 204 -4.08 -15.93 -4.28
CA VAL A 204 -3.35 -14.68 -4.16
C VAL A 204 -1.88 -14.91 -4.49
N GLU A 205 -1.27 -13.99 -5.23
CA GLU A 205 0.15 -14.08 -5.58
C GLU A 205 0.84 -12.76 -5.22
N PHE A 206 1.98 -12.87 -4.56
CA PHE A 206 2.84 -11.73 -4.23
C PHE A 206 4.23 -11.90 -4.84
N HIS A 207 4.78 -10.78 -5.30
CA HIS A 207 6.17 -10.66 -5.70
C HIS A 207 6.93 -9.92 -4.59
N ILE A 208 7.93 -10.56 -4.03
CA ILE A 208 8.69 -10.05 -2.89
C ILE A 208 10.13 -9.82 -3.31
N GLN A 209 10.61 -8.59 -3.12
CA GLN A 209 12.02 -8.26 -3.23
C GLN A 209 12.64 -8.34 -1.84
N SER A 210 13.73 -9.10 -1.70
CA SER A 210 14.47 -9.27 -0.45
C SER A 210 15.77 -8.48 -0.52
N ASP A 211 15.91 -7.45 0.28
CA ASP A 211 17.18 -6.80 0.58
C ASP A 211 17.73 -7.33 1.91
N ALA A 212 19.05 -7.23 2.13
CA ALA A 212 19.77 -8.03 3.12
C ALA A 212 19.31 -7.88 4.58
N ASP A 213 18.63 -6.76 4.94
CA ASP A 213 18.21 -6.44 6.31
C ASP A 213 16.71 -6.07 6.41
N ASP A 214 15.89 -6.47 5.44
CA ASP A 214 14.48 -6.09 5.39
C ASP A 214 13.58 -7.20 5.96
N ILE A 215 12.66 -6.80 6.85
CA ILE A 215 11.59 -7.68 7.37
C ILE A 215 10.70 -8.20 6.23
N THR A 216 10.49 -7.43 5.16
CA THR A 216 9.81 -7.90 3.96
C THR A 216 10.51 -9.11 3.36
N GLY A 217 11.84 -9.13 3.39
CA GLY A 217 12.66 -10.27 2.98
C GLY A 217 12.41 -11.53 3.82
N LEU A 218 11.96 -11.41 5.07
CA LEU A 218 11.59 -12.58 5.89
C LEU A 218 10.33 -13.26 5.34
N LEU A 219 9.37 -12.53 4.80
CA LEU A 219 8.20 -13.12 4.14
C LEU A 219 8.60 -13.98 2.92
N ALA A 220 9.71 -13.65 2.24
CA ALA A 220 10.26 -14.45 1.16
C ALA A 220 10.94 -15.76 1.63
N THR A 221 11.11 -15.98 2.93
CA THR A 221 11.64 -17.22 3.51
C THR A 221 10.57 -18.26 3.82
N THR A 222 9.31 -17.90 3.61
CA THR A 222 8.14 -18.77 3.79
C THR A 222 8.27 -20.07 2.99
N ARG A 223 7.50 -21.07 3.39
CA ARG A 223 7.49 -22.41 2.75
C ARG A 223 6.05 -22.85 2.50
N PRO A 224 5.81 -23.74 1.54
CA PRO A 224 4.51 -24.39 1.39
C PRO A 224 4.03 -24.98 2.71
N GLY A 225 2.78 -24.67 3.10
CA GLY A 225 2.16 -25.02 4.37
C GLY A 225 2.23 -23.94 5.46
N ASP A 226 3.05 -22.90 5.31
CA ASP A 226 3.04 -21.76 6.22
C ASP A 226 1.70 -21.01 6.13
N LYS A 227 1.26 -20.47 7.27
CA LYS A 227 0.01 -19.69 7.35
C LYS A 227 0.33 -18.20 7.36
N TRP A 228 -0.38 -17.48 6.52
CA TRP A 228 -0.36 -16.03 6.46
C TRP A 228 -1.72 -15.48 6.85
N GLU A 229 -1.71 -14.25 7.37
CA GLU A 229 -2.90 -13.42 7.54
C GLU A 229 -2.81 -12.22 6.59
N LEU A 230 -3.90 -11.96 5.88
CA LEU A 230 -4.01 -10.91 4.88
C LEU A 230 -5.11 -9.92 5.28
N GLY A 231 -4.82 -8.63 5.30
CA GLY A 231 -5.83 -7.59 5.48
C GLY A 231 -6.68 -7.39 4.21
N PRO A 232 -7.74 -6.60 4.29
CA PRO A 232 -8.53 -6.23 3.11
C PRO A 232 -7.72 -5.34 2.16
N GLY A 233 -8.15 -5.27 0.88
CA GLY A 233 -7.56 -4.39 -0.12
C GLY A 233 -7.70 -2.91 0.23
N ARG A 234 -6.62 -2.14 0.05
CA ARG A 234 -6.52 -0.70 0.33
C ARG A 234 -5.87 0.05 -0.82
N GLY A 235 -6.17 1.35 -0.90
CA GLY A 235 -5.64 2.22 -1.94
C GLY A 235 -6.47 2.21 -3.21
N ASP A 236 -6.16 3.14 -4.09
CA ASP A 236 -6.93 3.41 -5.32
C ASP A 236 -6.04 3.54 -6.57
N PHE A 237 -4.75 3.18 -6.47
CA PHE A 237 -3.78 3.33 -7.54
C PHE A 237 -4.29 2.76 -8.86
N GLY A 238 -4.38 3.59 -9.89
CA GLY A 238 -4.75 3.25 -11.26
C GLY A 238 -6.26 3.12 -11.51
N GLN A 239 -7.10 3.04 -10.49
CA GLN A 239 -8.54 2.75 -10.67
C GLN A 239 -9.26 3.82 -11.49
N GLY A 240 -8.92 5.10 -11.29
CA GLY A 240 -9.46 6.21 -12.07
C GLY A 240 -8.94 6.30 -13.50
N LYS A 241 -7.85 5.59 -13.83
CA LYS A 241 -7.16 5.63 -15.13
C LYS A 241 -7.54 4.49 -16.06
N ILE A 242 -7.67 3.29 -15.53
CA ILE A 242 -7.89 2.06 -16.30
C ILE A 242 -9.22 2.12 -17.09
N ASN A 243 -10.24 2.73 -16.53
CA ASN A 243 -11.57 2.81 -17.12
C ASN A 243 -11.83 4.12 -17.90
N SER A 244 -10.80 4.90 -18.21
CA SER A 244 -10.92 6.18 -18.91
C SER A 244 -11.33 6.04 -20.40
N GLY A 245 -11.15 4.86 -20.98
CA GLY A 245 -11.33 4.61 -22.41
C GLY A 245 -10.12 4.99 -23.26
N ASN A 246 -9.05 5.50 -22.67
CA ASN A 246 -7.80 5.84 -23.35
C ASN A 246 -6.87 4.62 -23.41
N ASP A 247 -5.92 4.66 -24.38
CA ASP A 247 -4.80 3.71 -24.38
C ASP A 247 -3.91 3.88 -23.13
N LEU A 248 -3.22 2.84 -22.73
CA LEU A 248 -2.48 2.77 -21.48
C LEU A 248 -0.96 2.69 -21.69
N LEU A 249 -0.23 3.24 -20.75
CA LEU A 249 1.19 3.05 -20.59
C LEU A 249 1.51 2.63 -19.14
N PHE A 250 2.09 1.45 -18.99
CA PHE A 250 2.60 0.97 -17.70
C PHE A 250 4.13 1.03 -17.67
N VAL A 251 4.68 1.50 -16.57
CA VAL A 251 6.12 1.58 -16.34
C VAL A 251 6.44 1.01 -14.97
N ALA A 252 7.01 -0.18 -14.93
CA ALA A 252 7.35 -0.90 -13.71
C ALA A 252 8.85 -0.94 -13.46
N HIS A 253 9.25 -1.00 -12.18
CA HIS A 253 10.60 -1.39 -11.78
C HIS A 253 10.54 -2.35 -10.57
N GLY A 254 11.29 -3.45 -10.65
CA GLY A 254 11.29 -4.44 -9.58
C GLY A 254 9.90 -4.98 -9.28
N THR A 255 9.51 -5.01 -8.00
CA THR A 255 8.18 -5.48 -7.57
C THR A 255 7.04 -4.52 -7.90
N GLY A 256 7.31 -3.31 -8.42
CA GLY A 256 6.30 -2.47 -9.05
C GLY A 256 5.60 -3.13 -10.25
N LEU A 257 6.18 -4.22 -10.75
CA LEU A 257 5.51 -5.08 -11.72
C LEU A 257 4.21 -5.68 -11.17
N ALA A 258 4.13 -6.06 -9.90
CA ALA A 258 3.00 -6.79 -9.33
C ALA A 258 1.65 -6.09 -9.51
N PRO A 259 1.42 -4.86 -9.04
CA PRO A 259 0.13 -4.17 -9.20
C PRO A 259 -0.23 -3.93 -10.67
N LEU A 260 0.75 -3.66 -11.54
CA LEU A 260 0.53 -3.43 -12.96
C LEU A 260 0.24 -4.73 -13.72
N ARG A 261 0.81 -5.85 -13.28
CA ARG A 261 0.51 -7.19 -13.80
C ARG A 261 -0.92 -7.62 -13.43
N ALA A 262 -1.39 -7.29 -12.22
CA ALA A 262 -2.78 -7.53 -11.84
C ALA A 262 -3.75 -6.80 -12.78
N TYR A 263 -3.50 -5.54 -13.10
CA TYR A 263 -4.27 -4.80 -14.11
C TYR A 263 -4.20 -5.43 -15.51
N MET A 264 -3.02 -5.86 -15.92
CA MET A 264 -2.87 -6.53 -17.23
C MET A 264 -3.75 -7.78 -17.33
N PHE A 265 -3.82 -8.60 -16.25
CA PHE A 265 -4.71 -9.76 -16.22
C PHE A 265 -6.19 -9.39 -16.20
N ASP A 266 -6.55 -8.32 -15.49
CA ASP A 266 -7.93 -7.83 -15.48
C ASP A 266 -8.36 -7.36 -16.89
N LEU A 267 -7.48 -6.65 -17.60
CA LEU A 267 -7.71 -6.21 -18.99
C LEU A 267 -7.87 -7.40 -19.96
N MET A 268 -7.22 -8.54 -19.73
CA MET A 268 -7.40 -9.74 -20.56
C MET A 268 -8.83 -10.28 -20.55
N ASN A 269 -9.59 -10.03 -19.50
CA ASN A 269 -10.98 -10.46 -19.35
C ASN A 269 -11.96 -9.53 -20.09
N GLN A 270 -11.50 -8.40 -20.62
CA GLN A 270 -12.33 -7.45 -21.36
C GLN A 270 -12.49 -7.89 -22.83
N ALA A 271 -13.68 -7.71 -23.38
CA ALA A 271 -13.96 -8.05 -24.77
C ALA A 271 -13.15 -7.21 -25.78
N ALA A 272 -12.81 -5.97 -25.42
CA ALA A 272 -12.03 -5.03 -26.22
C ALA A 272 -11.09 -4.22 -25.30
N PRO A 273 -9.97 -4.81 -24.87
CA PRO A 273 -9.02 -4.11 -24.03
C PRO A 273 -8.36 -2.93 -24.77
N PRO A 274 -8.02 -1.84 -24.08
CA PRO A 274 -7.25 -0.74 -24.65
C PRO A 274 -5.84 -1.21 -25.04
N ARG A 275 -5.17 -0.49 -25.92
CA ARG A 275 -3.76 -0.78 -26.21
C ARG A 275 -2.90 -0.46 -25.01
N LEU A 276 -2.08 -1.42 -24.60
CA LEU A 276 -1.16 -1.29 -23.49
C LEU A 276 0.30 -1.38 -23.96
N HIS A 277 1.08 -0.32 -23.69
CA HIS A 277 2.54 -0.41 -23.70
C HIS A 277 3.02 -0.64 -22.28
N PHE A 278 3.85 -1.65 -22.09
CA PHE A 278 4.34 -2.03 -20.76
C PHE A 278 5.87 -2.08 -20.76
N PHE A 279 6.50 -1.09 -20.13
CA PHE A 279 7.93 -1.08 -19.86
C PHE A 279 8.18 -1.80 -18.54
N VAL A 280 8.92 -2.91 -18.58
CA VAL A 280 9.26 -3.73 -17.41
C VAL A 280 10.74 -3.55 -17.10
N GLY A 281 11.04 -2.95 -15.96
CA GLY A 281 12.38 -2.56 -15.55
C GLY A 281 12.97 -3.37 -14.40
N ALA A 282 14.30 -3.51 -14.43
CA ALA A 282 15.09 -4.05 -13.35
C ALA A 282 16.49 -3.44 -13.35
N ASP A 283 17.26 -3.64 -12.28
CA ASP A 283 18.67 -3.21 -12.24
C ASP A 283 19.54 -4.05 -13.18
N TYR A 284 19.30 -5.37 -13.21
CA TYR A 284 20.06 -6.34 -13.98
C TYR A 284 19.14 -7.17 -14.89
N PRO A 285 19.66 -7.68 -16.04
CA PRO A 285 18.87 -8.53 -16.94
C PRO A 285 18.23 -9.75 -16.24
N GLY A 286 18.98 -10.43 -15.36
CA GLY A 286 18.52 -11.59 -14.61
C GLY A 286 17.46 -11.28 -13.55
N GLU A 287 17.17 -10.02 -13.29
CA GLU A 287 16.13 -9.55 -12.40
C GLU A 287 14.84 -9.14 -13.12
N LEU A 288 14.79 -9.30 -14.43
CA LEU A 288 13.54 -9.24 -15.20
C LEU A 288 12.76 -10.56 -15.01
N TYR A 289 12.45 -10.85 -13.77
CA TYR A 289 12.05 -12.16 -13.22
C TYR A 289 10.72 -12.72 -13.75
N GLU A 290 9.93 -11.95 -14.47
CA GLU A 290 8.70 -12.35 -15.17
C GLU A 290 8.81 -12.22 -16.70
N LEU A 291 10.00 -12.02 -17.24
CA LEU A 291 10.20 -11.70 -18.67
C LEU A 291 9.61 -12.77 -19.60
N THR A 292 9.85 -14.03 -19.32
CA THR A 292 9.32 -15.15 -20.14
C THR A 292 7.79 -15.18 -20.13
N GLY A 293 7.17 -15.02 -18.96
CA GLY A 293 5.71 -14.94 -18.82
C GLY A 293 5.13 -13.76 -19.56
N MET A 294 5.67 -12.55 -19.33
CA MET A 294 5.22 -11.31 -19.97
C MET A 294 5.38 -11.37 -21.50
N TRP A 295 6.45 -11.96 -22.01
CA TRP A 295 6.65 -12.18 -23.43
C TRP A 295 5.60 -13.09 -24.04
N ASN A 296 5.31 -14.24 -23.39
CA ASN A 296 4.28 -15.16 -23.85
C ASN A 296 2.91 -14.51 -23.92
N PHE A 297 2.57 -13.67 -22.95
CA PHE A 297 1.33 -12.87 -22.96
C PHE A 297 1.31 -11.87 -24.12
N ALA A 298 2.39 -11.14 -24.36
CA ALA A 298 2.48 -10.19 -25.45
C ALA A 298 2.35 -10.88 -26.83
N ALA A 299 2.97 -12.06 -26.98
CA ALA A 299 2.89 -12.83 -28.22
C ALA A 299 1.45 -13.31 -28.53
N ALA A 300 0.65 -13.55 -27.50
CA ALA A 300 -0.74 -14.00 -27.62
C ALA A 300 -1.77 -12.85 -27.65
N SER A 301 -1.35 -11.60 -27.35
CA SER A 301 -2.24 -10.46 -27.10
C SER A 301 -1.89 -9.27 -27.98
N PRO A 302 -2.57 -9.06 -29.14
CA PRO A 302 -2.25 -7.96 -30.09
C PRO A 302 -2.36 -6.53 -29.50
N TRP A 303 -3.08 -6.38 -28.39
CA TRP A 303 -3.25 -5.12 -27.66
C TRP A 303 -2.09 -4.81 -26.69
N LEU A 304 -1.23 -5.81 -26.39
CA LEU A 304 -0.15 -5.70 -25.42
C LEU A 304 1.23 -5.64 -26.10
N SER A 305 2.01 -4.62 -25.77
CA SER A 305 3.42 -4.50 -26.15
C SER A 305 4.28 -4.43 -24.88
N VAL A 306 5.22 -5.37 -24.70
CA VAL A 306 6.13 -5.43 -23.56
C VAL A 306 7.53 -5.04 -23.99
N VAL A 307 8.14 -4.11 -23.27
CA VAL A 307 9.52 -3.63 -23.50
C VAL A 307 10.33 -3.87 -22.22
N PRO A 308 11.18 -4.90 -22.17
CA PRO A 308 12.07 -5.13 -21.06
C PRO A 308 13.22 -4.13 -21.06
N VAL A 309 13.55 -3.61 -19.88
CA VAL A 309 14.60 -2.62 -19.66
C VAL A 309 15.46 -3.02 -18.46
N SER A 310 16.77 -3.12 -18.63
CA SER A 310 17.70 -3.24 -17.49
C SER A 310 18.60 -2.01 -17.38
N THR A 311 18.89 -1.59 -16.17
CA THR A 311 19.82 -0.48 -15.95
C THR A 311 21.23 -0.85 -16.40
N ASN A 312 21.66 -2.07 -16.06
CA ASN A 312 22.95 -2.66 -16.44
C ASN A 312 22.78 -3.62 -17.62
N ASP A 313 23.82 -3.83 -18.39
CA ASP A 313 23.82 -4.71 -19.57
C ASP A 313 24.16 -6.18 -19.26
N HIS A 314 24.76 -6.42 -18.09
CA HIS A 314 25.20 -7.74 -17.63
C HIS A 314 24.77 -7.98 -16.19
N ASP A 315 24.57 -9.26 -15.85
CA ASP A 315 24.33 -9.67 -14.47
C ASP A 315 25.63 -9.66 -13.66
N GLU A 316 25.54 -9.17 -12.44
CA GLU A 316 26.53 -9.43 -11.43
C GLU A 316 26.46 -10.90 -10.96
N TRP A 317 27.57 -11.45 -10.51
CA TRP A 317 27.67 -12.87 -10.11
C TRP A 317 26.66 -13.31 -9.05
N TRP A 318 26.18 -12.39 -8.24
CA TRP A 318 25.24 -12.65 -7.15
C TRP A 318 23.77 -12.63 -7.58
N VAL A 319 23.42 -12.17 -8.77
CA VAL A 319 22.02 -12.04 -9.25
C VAL A 319 21.32 -13.38 -9.29
N GLN A 320 22.02 -14.45 -9.70
CA GLN A 320 21.48 -15.81 -9.75
C GLN A 320 20.16 -15.88 -10.55
N ALA A 321 20.23 -15.43 -11.80
CA ALA A 321 19.12 -15.45 -12.74
C ALA A 321 18.56 -16.87 -12.95
N THR A 322 17.24 -16.96 -13.18
CA THR A 322 16.55 -18.21 -13.52
C THR A 322 16.06 -18.18 -14.98
N GLU A 323 15.45 -19.28 -15.43
CA GLU A 323 14.85 -19.34 -16.78
C GLU A 323 13.72 -18.32 -16.97
N ALA A 324 13.08 -17.85 -15.90
CA ALA A 324 12.01 -16.86 -15.95
C ALA A 324 12.46 -15.48 -16.44
N SER A 325 13.76 -15.14 -16.28
CA SER A 325 14.36 -13.89 -16.76
C SER A 325 15.09 -14.03 -18.09
N GLN A 326 15.17 -15.25 -18.66
CA GLN A 326 15.83 -15.47 -19.93
C GLN A 326 14.98 -14.94 -21.09
N PRO A 327 15.53 -14.09 -21.97
CA PRO A 327 14.79 -13.63 -23.12
C PRO A 327 14.52 -14.80 -24.06
N PRO A 328 13.26 -14.98 -24.51
CA PRO A 328 12.95 -15.98 -25.53
C PRO A 328 13.75 -15.67 -26.83
N ARG A 329 14.03 -16.71 -27.61
CA ARG A 329 14.70 -16.53 -28.89
C ARG A 329 13.92 -15.55 -29.77
N GLY A 330 14.60 -14.52 -30.27
CA GLY A 330 14.02 -13.50 -31.13
C GLY A 330 13.51 -12.25 -30.41
N LEU A 331 13.65 -12.15 -29.07
CA LEU A 331 13.36 -10.93 -28.34
C LEU A 331 14.48 -9.89 -28.58
N HIS A 332 14.26 -9.00 -29.55
CA HIS A 332 15.17 -7.89 -29.87
C HIS A 332 14.80 -6.59 -29.17
N LEU A 333 13.80 -6.60 -28.28
CA LEU A 333 13.24 -5.40 -27.65
C LEU A 333 13.88 -5.06 -26.29
N HIS A 334 14.79 -5.91 -25.77
CA HIS A 334 15.50 -5.60 -24.53
C HIS A 334 16.37 -4.37 -24.73
N GLN A 335 16.18 -3.40 -23.85
CA GLN A 335 16.91 -2.15 -23.87
C GLN A 335 17.74 -2.00 -22.57
N THR A 336 18.90 -1.37 -22.69
CA THR A 336 19.79 -1.13 -21.53
C THR A 336 19.91 0.36 -21.29
N GLY A 337 19.80 0.77 -20.02
CA GLY A 337 20.01 2.14 -19.56
C GLY A 337 18.88 2.68 -18.69
N SER A 338 18.83 4.01 -18.54
CA SER A 338 17.83 4.65 -17.69
C SER A 338 16.43 4.53 -18.28
N MET A 339 15.50 3.99 -17.52
CA MET A 339 14.08 3.90 -17.87
C MET A 339 13.50 5.26 -18.28
N ALA A 340 13.84 6.33 -17.56
CA ALA A 340 13.37 7.68 -17.86
C ALA A 340 13.75 8.14 -19.27
N LYS A 341 14.97 7.79 -19.74
CA LYS A 341 15.42 8.08 -21.10
C LYS A 341 14.71 7.21 -22.12
N ILE A 342 14.62 5.91 -21.88
CA ILE A 342 14.04 4.94 -22.81
C ILE A 342 12.57 5.24 -23.06
N VAL A 343 11.77 5.43 -22.01
CA VAL A 343 10.34 5.77 -22.12
C VAL A 343 10.12 7.09 -22.87
N THR A 344 10.93 8.11 -22.58
CA THR A 344 10.79 9.43 -23.23
C THR A 344 11.33 9.47 -24.65
N GLN A 345 12.25 8.59 -25.03
CA GLN A 345 12.69 8.41 -26.42
C GLN A 345 11.63 7.68 -27.27
N ALA A 346 10.90 6.73 -26.67
CA ALA A 346 9.85 5.99 -27.33
C ALA A 346 8.62 6.85 -27.67
N GLY A 347 8.34 7.91 -26.89
CA GLY A 347 7.22 8.81 -27.20
C GLY A 347 7.01 9.92 -26.17
N ALA A 348 6.08 10.82 -26.47
CA ALA A 348 5.59 11.85 -25.53
C ALA A 348 4.40 11.36 -24.69
N TRP A 349 3.72 10.29 -25.09
CA TRP A 349 2.63 9.60 -24.38
C TRP A 349 1.47 10.50 -23.93
N ALA A 350 1.23 11.61 -24.68
CA ALA A 350 0.22 12.60 -24.31
C ALA A 350 -1.23 12.12 -24.55
N ASP A 351 -1.39 11.01 -25.26
CA ASP A 351 -2.65 10.36 -25.62
C ASP A 351 -2.98 9.14 -24.73
N ARG A 352 -2.22 8.94 -23.63
CA ARG A 352 -2.34 7.74 -22.80
C ARG A 352 -2.50 8.07 -21.33
N GLU A 353 -3.22 7.21 -20.63
CA GLU A 353 -3.13 7.16 -19.17
C GLU A 353 -1.89 6.38 -18.77
N VAL A 354 -1.16 6.90 -17.80
CA VAL A 354 0.17 6.40 -17.42
C VAL A 354 0.17 5.96 -15.96
N LEU A 355 0.54 4.70 -15.71
CA LEU A 355 0.77 4.16 -14.38
C LEU A 355 2.25 3.82 -14.22
N ILE A 356 2.87 4.38 -13.18
CA ILE A 356 4.28 4.16 -12.84
C ILE A 356 4.33 3.50 -11.47
N ALA A 357 4.99 2.33 -11.34
CA ALA A 357 5.15 1.64 -10.07
C ALA A 357 6.60 1.16 -9.85
N GLY A 358 7.16 1.45 -8.67
CA GLY A 358 8.53 1.08 -8.30
C GLY A 358 9.11 1.94 -7.19
N PRO A 359 10.43 1.86 -6.92
CA PRO A 359 11.08 2.65 -5.88
C PRO A 359 10.76 4.14 -6.01
N GLU A 360 10.41 4.78 -4.90
CA GLU A 360 9.83 6.14 -4.90
C GLU A 360 10.69 7.18 -5.64
N SER A 361 12.01 7.18 -5.40
CA SER A 361 12.94 8.11 -6.04
C SER A 361 13.01 7.90 -7.56
N TRP A 362 13.03 6.64 -8.00
CA TRP A 362 13.03 6.23 -9.40
C TRP A 362 11.71 6.62 -10.09
N ALA A 363 10.57 6.32 -9.48
CA ALA A 363 9.25 6.63 -10.01
C ALA A 363 9.06 8.15 -10.19
N ARG A 364 9.54 8.96 -9.24
CA ARG A 364 9.57 10.43 -9.35
C ARG A 364 10.46 10.92 -10.48
N GLU A 365 11.62 10.27 -10.73
CA GLU A 365 12.51 10.60 -11.84
C GLU A 365 11.81 10.35 -13.18
N VAL A 366 11.23 9.17 -13.37
CA VAL A 366 10.49 8.79 -14.59
C VAL A 366 9.34 9.77 -14.83
N ARG A 367 8.52 10.04 -13.83
CA ARG A 367 7.42 11.00 -13.92
C ARG A 367 7.89 12.38 -14.36
N ARG A 368 8.95 12.91 -13.74
CA ARG A 368 9.52 14.23 -14.09
C ARG A 368 10.04 14.26 -15.53
N ALA A 369 10.67 13.19 -15.99
CA ALA A 369 11.18 13.09 -17.36
C ALA A 369 10.04 13.08 -18.37
N MET A 370 8.96 12.34 -18.12
CA MET A 370 7.78 12.27 -18.98
C MET A 370 7.07 13.62 -19.06
N ILE A 371 6.86 14.31 -17.95
CA ILE A 371 6.25 15.66 -17.93
C ILE A 371 7.09 16.63 -18.76
N ARG A 372 8.43 16.64 -18.60
CA ARG A 372 9.32 17.47 -19.42
C ARG A 372 9.23 17.15 -20.92
N ARG A 373 8.91 15.89 -21.27
CA ARG A 373 8.75 15.46 -22.66
C ARG A 373 7.39 15.81 -23.24
N GLY A 374 6.41 16.21 -22.42
CA GLY A 374 5.10 16.67 -22.87
C GLY A 374 3.92 15.79 -22.45
N THR A 375 4.14 14.75 -21.61
CA THR A 375 3.04 13.99 -21.01
C THR A 375 2.33 14.88 -19.98
N PRO A 376 1.01 15.09 -20.05
CA PRO A 376 0.27 15.87 -19.07
C PRO A 376 0.37 15.25 -17.67
N ALA A 377 0.66 16.08 -16.65
CA ALA A 377 0.87 15.61 -15.28
C ALA A 377 -0.37 14.90 -14.70
N GLY A 378 -1.59 15.31 -15.12
CA GLY A 378 -2.85 14.70 -14.70
C GLY A 378 -3.12 13.30 -15.27
N GLN A 379 -2.41 12.91 -16.33
CA GLN A 379 -2.49 11.56 -16.90
C GLN A 379 -1.55 10.57 -16.20
N ILE A 380 -0.61 11.05 -15.36
CA ILE A 380 0.40 10.20 -14.72
C ILE A 380 0.01 9.98 -13.26
N GLU A 381 -0.15 8.71 -12.90
CA GLU A 381 -0.31 8.26 -11.53
C GLU A 381 0.91 7.41 -11.12
N VAL A 382 1.33 7.53 -9.86
CA VAL A 382 2.58 6.93 -9.36
C VAL A 382 2.31 6.17 -8.07
N LEU A 383 2.76 4.93 -8.03
CA LEU A 383 2.90 4.12 -6.82
C LEU A 383 4.39 3.99 -6.49
N GLY A 384 4.84 4.71 -5.46
CA GLY A 384 6.21 4.63 -4.94
C GLY A 384 6.26 3.85 -3.63
N PHE A 385 7.32 3.07 -3.42
CA PHE A 385 7.58 2.29 -2.18
C PHE A 385 9.08 2.17 -1.90
#